data_921ff2161bb946081324acfa109a5dfe
#
_entry.id   921ff2161bb946081324acfa109a5dfe
#
_cell.length_a   1.000
_cell.length_b   1.000
_cell.length_c   1.000
_cell.angle_alpha   90.00
_cell.angle_beta   90.00
_cell.angle_gamma   90.00
#
_symmetry.space_group_name_H-M   'P 1'
#
loop_
_entity.id
_entity.type
_entity.pdbx_description
1 polymer ?
#
loop_
_entity_poly.entity_id
_entity_poly.type
_entity_poly.pdbx_seq_one_letter_code
_entity_poly.pdbx_strand_id
1 'polypeptide(L)'
;FVISGGLLLLPAPPGTPGSDRGRWERSEDDETRCRQALARLAGVLSALALAPPRVLSFPDRENETLALAAAELLGVPCAPFAPSAGPGLVVAYDLARVLPELVATLHHHAPGQLLWAHAARWTREQPVVGDLLSFLYRRNVSPWERHLILDPRRTDLPAGPPAEPPAELATRLMGRPLVPDEADEADEAALLGLARAAAAAPPAGRPALLQADGVRERLWIGSPVPHGPPHRDP
;
A
#
# COMPACT_ATOMS: atom_id res chain seq x y z
N PHE A 1 4.76 -5.57 12.26
CA PHE A 1 3.67 -5.78 11.28
C PHE A 1 2.39 -4.98 11.58
N VAL A 2 2.24 -4.32 12.73
CA VAL A 2 1.05 -3.51 13.04
C VAL A 2 1.44 -2.04 13.21
N ILE A 3 0.75 -1.17 12.50
CA ILE A 3 0.96 0.29 12.57
C ILE A 3 -0.39 0.99 12.60
N SER A 4 -0.64 1.75 13.66
CA SER A 4 -1.87 2.56 13.80
C SER A 4 -3.16 1.78 13.48
N GLY A 5 -3.20 0.49 13.83
CA GLY A 5 -4.34 -0.40 13.55
C GLY A 5 -4.32 -1.09 12.19
N GLY A 6 -3.39 -0.75 11.29
CA GLY A 6 -3.20 -1.42 10.00
C GLY A 6 -2.12 -2.51 10.05
N LEU A 7 -2.20 -3.50 9.14
CA LEU A 7 -1.18 -4.53 8.97
C LEU A 7 -0.16 -4.11 7.91
N LEU A 8 1.14 -4.17 8.26
CA LEU A 8 2.24 -3.89 7.35
C LEU A 8 2.70 -5.19 6.66
N LEU A 9 2.65 -5.22 5.34
CA LEU A 9 2.91 -6.41 4.53
C LEU A 9 4.39 -6.62 4.19
N LEU A 10 5.11 -5.54 3.93
CA LEU A 10 6.51 -5.54 3.47
C LEU A 10 7.35 -4.59 4.35
N PRO A 11 7.57 -4.93 5.63
CA PRO A 11 8.50 -4.14 6.43
C PRO A 11 9.90 -4.20 5.81
N ALA A 12 10.67 -3.11 5.90
CA ALA A 12 12.06 -3.15 5.50
C ALA A 12 12.83 -4.11 6.42
N PRO A 13 13.62 -5.06 5.89
CA PRO A 13 14.39 -5.98 6.71
C PRO A 13 15.34 -5.24 7.66
N PRO A 14 15.61 -5.77 8.86
CA PRO A 14 16.58 -5.20 9.77
C PRO A 14 17.96 -5.11 9.11
N GLY A 15 18.63 -3.95 9.22
CA GLY A 15 19.95 -3.74 8.64
C GLY A 15 19.98 -3.41 7.14
N THR A 16 18.82 -3.30 6.48
CA THR A 16 18.76 -2.84 5.10
C THR A 16 19.31 -1.41 5.00
N PRO A 17 20.29 -1.13 4.12
CA PRO A 17 20.78 0.21 3.90
C PRO A 17 19.66 1.16 3.49
N GLY A 18 19.59 2.33 4.12
CA GLY A 18 18.53 3.31 3.84
C GLY A 18 17.17 2.98 4.46
N SER A 19 17.10 2.03 5.40
CA SER A 19 15.90 1.76 6.19
C SER A 19 16.11 2.05 7.67
N ASP A 20 15.04 2.46 8.35
CA ASP A 20 15.00 2.64 9.80
C ASP A 20 13.76 1.97 10.38
N ARG A 21 13.95 0.95 11.22
CA ARG A 21 12.87 0.24 11.94
C ARG A 21 11.71 -0.20 11.05
N GLY A 22 12.00 -0.83 9.92
CA GLY A 22 10.98 -1.30 8.98
C GLY A 22 10.42 -0.24 8.04
N ARG A 23 11.03 0.96 8.02
CA ARG A 23 10.64 2.09 7.17
C ARG A 23 11.77 2.41 6.19
N TRP A 24 11.40 2.79 4.98
CA TRP A 24 12.35 3.18 3.95
C TRP A 24 12.61 4.69 3.98
N GLU A 25 13.85 5.10 4.07
CA GLU A 25 14.25 6.50 3.88
C GLU A 25 14.00 6.91 2.41
N ARG A 26 14.48 6.08 1.50
CA ARG A 26 14.27 6.20 0.06
C ARG A 26 13.89 4.83 -0.49
N SER A 27 12.83 4.79 -1.28
CA SER A 27 12.41 3.61 -2.03
C SER A 27 12.34 3.97 -3.51
N GLU A 28 12.96 3.15 -4.32
CA GLU A 28 12.67 3.06 -5.75
C GLU A 28 11.85 1.79 -5.90
N ASP A 29 10.56 1.98 -6.05
CA ASP A 29 9.63 0.87 -6.16
C ASP A 29 9.67 0.28 -7.56
N ASP A 30 9.39 -1.01 -7.67
CA ASP A 30 9.37 -1.73 -8.93
C ASP A 30 8.18 -2.68 -9.04
N GLU A 31 7.95 -3.19 -10.24
CA GLU A 31 6.83 -4.10 -10.47
C GLU A 31 6.99 -5.43 -9.72
N THR A 32 8.20 -5.85 -9.40
CA THR A 32 8.44 -7.09 -8.63
C THR A 32 7.97 -6.91 -7.18
N ARG A 33 8.29 -5.79 -6.56
CA ARG A 33 7.81 -5.45 -5.22
C ARG A 33 6.28 -5.27 -5.20
N CYS A 34 5.71 -4.60 -6.18
CA CYS A 34 4.25 -4.51 -6.32
C CYS A 34 3.61 -5.91 -6.43
N ARG A 35 4.20 -6.81 -7.21
CA ARG A 35 3.74 -8.20 -7.37
C ARG A 35 3.83 -9.00 -6.07
N GLN A 36 4.92 -8.83 -5.31
CA GLN A 36 5.11 -9.43 -4.00
C GLN A 36 4.09 -8.91 -2.97
N ALA A 37 3.84 -7.59 -2.98
CA ALA A 37 2.81 -6.98 -2.13
C ALA A 37 1.41 -7.54 -2.41
N LEU A 38 1.07 -7.73 -3.69
CA LEU A 38 -0.19 -8.36 -4.10
C LEU A 38 -0.31 -9.80 -3.60
N ALA A 39 0.76 -10.59 -3.69
CA ALA A 39 0.76 -11.97 -3.19
C ALA A 39 0.54 -12.01 -1.67
N ARG A 40 1.26 -11.17 -0.91
CA ARG A 40 1.09 -11.06 0.55
C ARG A 40 -0.29 -10.53 0.94
N LEU A 41 -0.84 -9.57 0.18
CA LEU A 41 -2.21 -9.11 0.35
C LEU A 41 -3.21 -10.27 0.25
N ALA A 42 -3.13 -11.07 -0.81
CA ALA A 42 -4.02 -12.21 -1.01
C ALA A 42 -3.85 -13.26 0.13
N GLY A 43 -2.62 -13.55 0.55
CA GLY A 43 -2.34 -14.43 1.68
C GLY A 43 -2.96 -13.94 2.99
N VAL A 44 -2.82 -12.65 3.29
CA VAL A 44 -3.40 -12.04 4.51
C VAL A 44 -4.93 -12.02 4.44
N LEU A 45 -5.53 -11.63 3.34
CA LEU A 45 -7.00 -11.68 3.18
C LEU A 45 -7.54 -13.09 3.39
N SER A 46 -6.87 -14.10 2.83
CA SER A 46 -7.20 -15.51 3.05
C SER A 46 -7.06 -15.92 4.52
N ALA A 47 -5.96 -15.54 5.18
CA ALA A 47 -5.71 -15.86 6.60
C ALA A 47 -6.72 -15.20 7.54
N LEU A 48 -7.25 -14.02 7.15
CA LEU A 48 -8.30 -13.29 7.88
C LEU A 48 -9.72 -13.75 7.52
N ALA A 49 -9.87 -14.70 6.58
CA ALA A 49 -11.16 -15.10 6.00
C ALA A 49 -11.96 -13.91 5.40
N LEU A 50 -11.27 -12.94 4.82
CA LEU A 50 -11.86 -11.77 4.18
C LEU A 50 -11.92 -12.00 2.66
N ALA A 51 -13.12 -11.88 2.10
CA ALA A 51 -13.37 -12.04 0.67
C ALA A 51 -14.09 -10.79 0.13
N PRO A 52 -13.35 -9.73 -0.24
CA PRO A 52 -13.97 -8.54 -0.80
C PRO A 52 -14.67 -8.88 -2.13
N PRO A 53 -15.93 -8.47 -2.31
CA PRO A 53 -16.70 -8.84 -3.51
C PRO A 53 -16.24 -8.12 -4.78
N ARG A 54 -15.42 -7.09 -4.64
CA ARG A 54 -14.87 -6.29 -5.73
C ARG A 54 -13.66 -5.50 -5.26
N VAL A 55 -12.88 -5.02 -6.21
CA VAL A 55 -11.84 -4.01 -6.00
C VAL A 55 -12.37 -2.64 -6.44
N LEU A 56 -11.99 -1.61 -5.69
CA LEU A 56 -12.38 -0.20 -5.93
C LEU A 56 -11.10 0.62 -6.18
N SER A 57 -11.03 1.30 -7.31
CA SER A 57 -9.86 2.06 -7.76
C SER A 57 -10.10 3.56 -7.68
N PHE A 58 -9.13 4.33 -7.20
CA PHE A 58 -9.10 5.77 -7.41
C PHE A 58 -8.81 6.12 -8.88
N PRO A 59 -9.26 7.30 -9.35
CA PRO A 59 -9.24 7.68 -10.77
C PRO A 59 -7.88 8.23 -11.20
N ASP A 60 -6.81 7.50 -10.96
CA ASP A 60 -5.49 7.81 -11.50
C ASP A 60 -4.78 6.54 -11.93
N ARG A 61 -3.80 6.69 -12.79
CA ARG A 61 -3.15 5.61 -13.50
C ARG A 61 -2.50 4.58 -12.58
N GLU A 62 -1.78 5.02 -11.56
CA GLU A 62 -1.06 4.13 -10.65
C GLU A 62 -2.03 3.31 -9.79
N ASN A 63 -3.06 3.98 -9.27
CA ASN A 63 -4.11 3.33 -8.51
C ASN A 63 -4.90 2.35 -9.38
N GLU A 64 -5.27 2.75 -10.60
CA GLU A 64 -6.00 1.89 -11.53
C GLU A 64 -5.20 0.66 -11.93
N THR A 65 -3.90 0.82 -12.23
CA THR A 65 -3.00 -0.30 -12.55
C THR A 65 -2.96 -1.31 -11.41
N LEU A 66 -2.73 -0.85 -10.19
CA LEU A 66 -2.61 -1.73 -9.03
C LEU A 66 -3.95 -2.38 -8.67
N ALA A 67 -5.06 -1.64 -8.81
CA ALA A 67 -6.40 -2.15 -8.55
C ALA A 67 -6.82 -3.23 -9.56
N LEU A 68 -6.51 -3.06 -10.85
CA LEU A 68 -6.76 -4.07 -11.87
C LEU A 68 -5.96 -5.35 -11.60
N ALA A 69 -4.68 -5.22 -11.24
CA ALA A 69 -3.86 -6.37 -10.86
C ALA A 69 -4.40 -7.08 -9.60
N ALA A 70 -4.87 -6.33 -8.59
CA ALA A 70 -5.49 -6.90 -7.40
C ALA A 70 -6.81 -7.63 -7.73
N ALA A 71 -7.61 -7.05 -8.60
CA ALA A 71 -8.88 -7.64 -9.05
C ALA A 71 -8.66 -8.97 -9.82
N GLU A 72 -7.66 -8.99 -10.72
CA GLU A 72 -7.24 -10.21 -11.42
C GLU A 72 -6.79 -11.29 -10.43
N LEU A 73 -5.92 -10.94 -9.48
CA LEU A 73 -5.41 -11.88 -8.49
C LEU A 73 -6.49 -12.46 -7.59
N LEU A 74 -7.46 -11.63 -7.19
CA LEU A 74 -8.56 -12.03 -6.30
C LEU A 74 -9.74 -12.66 -7.05
N GLY A 75 -9.75 -12.62 -8.38
CA GLY A 75 -10.84 -13.15 -9.20
C GLY A 75 -12.15 -12.38 -9.06
N VAL A 76 -12.10 -11.07 -8.81
CA VAL A 76 -13.28 -10.23 -8.58
C VAL A 76 -13.30 -9.03 -9.55
N PRO A 77 -14.47 -8.39 -9.79
CA PRO A 77 -14.52 -7.22 -10.65
C PRO A 77 -13.80 -6.01 -10.04
N CYS A 78 -13.22 -5.16 -10.91
CA CYS A 78 -12.72 -3.84 -10.58
C CYS A 78 -13.73 -2.76 -10.99
N ALA A 79 -13.94 -1.77 -10.14
CA ALA A 79 -14.82 -0.63 -10.39
C ALA A 79 -14.20 0.67 -9.86
N PRO A 80 -14.59 1.84 -10.40
CA PRO A 80 -14.18 3.13 -9.83
C PRO A 80 -14.66 3.28 -8.38
N PHE A 81 -13.80 3.86 -7.54
CA PHE A 81 -14.18 4.23 -6.18
C PHE A 81 -15.12 5.43 -6.20
N ALA A 82 -16.19 5.33 -5.42
CA ALA A 82 -17.08 6.44 -5.09
C ALA A 82 -17.33 6.43 -3.58
N PRO A 83 -17.57 7.60 -2.93
CA PRO A 83 -17.85 7.67 -1.50
C PRO A 83 -19.04 6.79 -1.05
N SER A 84 -20.01 6.57 -1.94
CA SER A 84 -21.16 5.68 -1.73
C SER A 84 -20.90 4.23 -2.11
N ALA A 85 -19.67 3.88 -2.51
CA ALA A 85 -19.33 2.50 -2.85
C ALA A 85 -19.51 1.62 -1.61
N GLY A 86 -20.28 0.56 -1.76
CA GLY A 86 -20.49 -0.43 -0.69
C GLY A 86 -19.24 -1.30 -0.45
N PRO A 87 -19.44 -2.55 0.02
CA PRO A 87 -18.36 -3.47 0.35
C PRO A 87 -17.35 -3.63 -0.79
N GLY A 88 -16.06 -3.76 -0.45
CA GLY A 88 -14.99 -3.96 -1.42
C GLY A 88 -13.61 -3.61 -0.86
N LEU A 89 -12.58 -3.92 -1.62
CA LEU A 89 -11.20 -3.54 -1.35
C LEU A 89 -10.88 -2.25 -2.10
N VAL A 90 -10.77 -1.14 -1.39
CA VAL A 90 -10.27 0.13 -1.95
C VAL A 90 -8.76 0.03 -2.06
N VAL A 91 -8.23 0.27 -3.25
CA VAL A 91 -6.80 0.17 -3.54
C VAL A 91 -6.23 1.55 -3.81
N ALA A 92 -5.19 1.90 -3.06
CA ALA A 92 -4.36 3.06 -3.30
C ALA A 92 -2.90 2.62 -3.53
N TYR A 93 -2.26 3.11 -4.59
CA TYR A 93 -0.83 2.96 -4.73
C TYR A 93 -0.11 3.77 -3.64
N ASP A 94 -0.45 5.03 -3.50
CA ASP A 94 0.08 5.93 -2.48
C ASP A 94 -1.01 6.90 -2.00
N LEU A 95 -1.42 6.77 -0.74
CA LEU A 95 -2.45 7.64 -0.15
C LEU A 95 -2.08 9.13 -0.17
N ALA A 96 -0.79 9.45 -0.13
CA ALA A 96 -0.34 10.84 -0.18
C ALA A 96 -0.56 11.51 -1.54
N ARG A 97 -0.87 10.73 -2.57
CA ARG A 97 -1.13 11.20 -3.95
C ARG A 97 -2.61 11.18 -4.33
N VAL A 98 -3.44 10.52 -3.54
CA VAL A 98 -4.90 10.53 -3.73
C VAL A 98 -5.45 11.90 -3.32
N LEU A 99 -6.45 12.38 -4.05
CA LEU A 99 -7.14 13.64 -3.75
C LEU A 99 -7.62 13.67 -2.30
N PRO A 100 -7.27 14.70 -1.51
CA PRO A 100 -7.58 14.76 -0.08
C PRO A 100 -9.07 14.58 0.25
N GLU A 101 -9.96 15.09 -0.60
CA GLU A 101 -11.40 14.95 -0.46
C GLU A 101 -11.87 13.50 -0.60
N LEU A 102 -11.25 12.70 -1.46
CA LEU A 102 -11.54 11.27 -1.57
C LEU A 102 -10.99 10.50 -0.36
N VAL A 103 -9.78 10.83 0.08
CA VAL A 103 -9.19 10.21 1.28
C VAL A 103 -10.03 10.53 2.52
N ALA A 104 -10.56 11.74 2.65
CA ALA A 104 -11.40 12.12 3.77
C ALA A 104 -12.68 11.27 3.89
N THR A 105 -13.22 10.78 2.76
CA THR A 105 -14.42 9.89 2.78
C THR A 105 -14.12 8.52 3.38
N LEU A 106 -12.84 8.13 3.44
CA LEU A 106 -12.40 6.85 3.99
C LEU A 106 -12.17 6.90 5.50
N HIS A 107 -12.39 8.05 6.14
CA HIS A 107 -12.19 8.19 7.59
C HIS A 107 -13.08 7.25 8.40
N HIS A 108 -14.28 7.00 7.94
CA HIS A 108 -15.17 5.99 8.51
C HIS A 108 -15.15 4.72 7.69
N HIS A 109 -15.03 3.57 8.37
CA HIS A 109 -15.23 2.28 7.72
C HIS A 109 -16.68 2.14 7.26
N ALA A 110 -16.88 2.00 5.96
CA ALA A 110 -18.16 1.46 5.48
C ALA A 110 -18.18 -0.06 5.73
N PRO A 111 -19.33 -0.65 6.10
CA PRO A 111 -19.42 -2.09 6.34
C PRO A 111 -18.87 -2.92 5.16
N GLY A 112 -17.92 -3.83 5.46
CA GLY A 112 -17.28 -4.67 4.44
C GLY A 112 -16.32 -3.96 3.50
N GLN A 113 -15.94 -2.70 3.79
CA GLN A 113 -14.95 -1.95 3.02
C GLN A 113 -13.58 -2.05 3.69
N LEU A 114 -12.60 -2.47 2.92
CA LEU A 114 -11.19 -2.51 3.30
C LEU A 114 -10.41 -1.47 2.50
N LEU A 115 -9.36 -0.90 3.09
CA LEU A 115 -8.43 0.00 2.44
C LEU A 115 -7.04 -0.62 2.42
N TRP A 116 -6.52 -0.91 1.24
CA TRP A 116 -5.13 -1.26 1.04
C TRP A 116 -4.38 -0.10 0.38
N ALA A 117 -3.33 0.37 1.06
CA ALA A 117 -2.38 1.31 0.49
C ALA A 117 -1.04 0.59 0.28
N HIS A 118 -0.56 0.55 -0.97
CA HIS A 118 0.73 -0.08 -1.26
C HIS A 118 1.88 0.71 -0.64
N ALA A 119 1.86 2.02 -0.75
CA ALA A 119 2.85 2.90 -0.15
C ALA A 119 2.20 3.92 0.77
N ALA A 120 2.84 4.25 1.88
CA ALA A 120 2.41 5.31 2.77
C ALA A 120 3.59 6.13 3.30
N ARG A 121 3.48 7.45 3.21
CA ARG A 121 4.52 8.36 3.65
C ARG A 121 4.49 8.52 5.16
N TRP A 122 5.56 8.13 5.85
CA TRP A 122 5.64 8.21 7.32
C TRP A 122 6.09 9.57 7.86
N THR A 123 6.62 10.47 7.01
CA THR A 123 7.13 11.78 7.41
C THR A 123 6.08 12.88 7.44
N ARG A 124 4.87 12.59 6.99
CA ARG A 124 3.72 13.50 7.04
C ARG A 124 2.54 12.79 7.64
N GLU A 125 1.73 13.54 8.39
CA GLU A 125 0.44 13.04 8.84
C GLU A 125 -0.42 12.67 7.62
N GLN A 126 -0.97 11.47 7.64
CA GLN A 126 -1.96 11.02 6.68
C GLN A 126 -3.33 11.09 7.33
N PRO A 127 -4.38 11.56 6.63
CA PRO A 127 -5.72 11.71 7.21
C PRO A 127 -6.34 10.38 7.61
N VAL A 128 -5.92 9.28 6.98
CA VAL A 128 -6.31 7.91 7.32
C VAL A 128 -5.12 6.97 7.21
N VAL A 129 -5.13 5.90 7.98
CA VAL A 129 -4.23 4.76 7.79
C VAL A 129 -4.94 3.69 6.98
N GLY A 130 -4.21 3.02 6.07
CA GLY A 130 -4.74 1.84 5.39
C GLY A 130 -4.95 0.69 6.40
N ASP A 131 -6.00 -0.08 6.23
CA ASP A 131 -6.23 -1.32 6.98
C ASP A 131 -5.10 -2.31 6.70
N LEU A 132 -4.60 -2.28 5.47
CA LEU A 132 -3.44 -3.00 4.99
C LEU A 132 -2.48 -1.99 4.35
N LEU A 133 -1.20 -2.09 4.68
CA LEU A 133 -0.14 -1.24 4.15
C LEU A 133 0.98 -2.13 3.61
N SER A 134 1.49 -1.88 2.39
CA SER A 134 2.63 -2.68 1.96
C SER A 134 3.91 -2.18 2.58
N PHE A 135 4.26 -0.91 2.41
CA PHE A 135 5.46 -0.36 3.02
C PHE A 135 5.35 1.11 3.40
N LEU A 136 6.26 1.55 4.27
CA LEU A 136 6.37 2.93 4.73
C LEU A 136 7.63 3.58 4.16
N TYR A 137 7.51 4.81 3.66
CA TYR A 137 8.60 5.52 3.02
C TYR A 137 8.68 6.99 3.45
N ARG A 138 9.85 7.60 3.30
CA ARG A 138 10.05 9.05 3.33
C ARG A 138 10.02 9.65 1.92
N ARG A 139 10.71 9.00 0.97
CA ARG A 139 10.71 9.33 -0.46
C ARG A 139 10.49 8.04 -1.23
N ASN A 140 9.50 8.02 -2.08
CA ASN A 140 9.19 6.88 -2.95
C ASN A 140 9.01 7.33 -4.38
N VAL A 141 9.41 6.45 -5.25
CA VAL A 141 9.34 6.57 -6.68
C VAL A 141 8.58 5.37 -7.20
N SER A 142 7.49 5.65 -7.88
CA SER A 142 6.63 4.62 -8.49
C SER A 142 7.31 3.96 -9.69
N PRO A 143 7.09 2.65 -9.93
CA PRO A 143 7.61 1.98 -11.11
C PRO A 143 7.05 2.55 -12.43
N TRP A 144 5.94 3.27 -12.35
CA TRP A 144 5.27 3.88 -13.52
C TRP A 144 5.50 5.39 -13.63
N GLU A 145 6.17 5.98 -12.65
CA GLU A 145 6.60 7.38 -12.67
C GLU A 145 7.94 7.45 -13.40
N ARG A 146 7.96 8.11 -14.55
CA ARG A 146 9.24 8.42 -15.18
C ARG A 146 9.91 9.55 -14.45
N HIS A 147 11.04 9.22 -13.84
CA HIS A 147 11.89 10.24 -13.28
C HIS A 147 12.46 11.08 -14.40
N LEU A 148 12.26 12.38 -14.29
CA LEU A 148 13.27 13.30 -14.69
C LEU A 148 14.47 13.06 -13.76
N ILE A 149 15.30 12.07 -14.06
CA ILE A 149 16.66 12.05 -13.54
C ILE A 149 17.29 13.27 -14.18
N LEU A 150 17.31 14.36 -13.44
CA LEU A 150 18.12 15.52 -13.76
C LEU A 150 19.58 15.11 -13.54
N ASP A 151 20.08 14.21 -14.38
CA ASP A 151 21.52 14.04 -14.56
C ASP A 151 21.96 15.19 -15.48
N PRO A 152 22.71 16.17 -14.95
CA PRO A 152 23.18 17.32 -15.74
C PRO A 152 23.99 16.92 -16.97
N ARG A 153 24.39 15.63 -17.06
CA ARG A 153 25.18 15.06 -18.15
C ARG A 153 24.29 14.38 -19.23
N ARG A 154 23.00 14.20 -18.96
CA ARG A 154 22.07 13.63 -19.94
C ARG A 154 21.27 14.73 -20.61
N THR A 155 21.45 14.83 -21.90
CA THR A 155 20.70 15.78 -22.77
C THR A 155 19.42 15.16 -23.34
N ASP A 156 19.25 13.84 -23.20
CA ASP A 156 18.08 13.08 -23.64
C ASP A 156 17.09 12.96 -22.47
N LEU A 157 16.15 13.88 -22.39
CA LEU A 157 15.00 13.73 -21.48
C LEU A 157 14.15 12.56 -21.98
N PRO A 158 13.89 11.53 -21.14
CA PRO A 158 12.95 10.48 -21.54
C PRO A 158 11.60 11.13 -21.82
N ALA A 159 11.02 10.83 -22.95
CA ALA A 159 9.67 11.26 -23.31
C ALA A 159 8.67 10.83 -22.22
N GLY A 160 7.77 11.70 -21.79
CA GLY A 160 6.72 11.57 -20.78
C GLY A 160 6.35 10.19 -20.17
N PRO A 161 5.34 10.07 -19.34
CA PRO A 161 4.96 8.79 -18.74
C PRO A 161 4.70 7.71 -19.81
N PRO A 162 4.92 6.42 -19.53
CA PRO A 162 4.66 5.35 -20.49
C PRO A 162 3.26 5.52 -21.09
N ALA A 163 3.15 5.37 -22.40
CA ALA A 163 1.87 5.49 -23.10
C ALA A 163 0.91 4.32 -22.85
N GLU A 164 1.42 3.27 -22.15
CA GLU A 164 0.67 2.03 -21.89
C GLU A 164 -0.53 2.30 -20.99
N PRO A 165 -1.71 1.79 -21.33
CA PRO A 165 -2.89 1.91 -20.50
C PRO A 165 -2.76 1.08 -19.20
N PRO A 166 -3.49 1.43 -18.12
CA PRO A 166 -3.44 0.71 -16.84
C PRO A 166 -3.65 -0.81 -16.95
N ALA A 167 -4.50 -1.26 -17.85
CA ALA A 167 -4.78 -2.68 -18.07
C ALA A 167 -3.54 -3.45 -18.59
N GLU A 168 -2.77 -2.86 -19.51
CA GLU A 168 -1.54 -3.48 -20.01
C GLU A 168 -0.46 -3.50 -18.93
N LEU A 169 -0.34 -2.42 -18.14
CA LEU A 169 0.56 -2.35 -17.00
C LEU A 169 0.21 -3.42 -15.95
N ALA A 170 -1.07 -3.59 -15.65
CA ALA A 170 -1.55 -4.61 -14.72
C ALA A 170 -1.23 -6.02 -15.21
N THR A 171 -1.47 -6.32 -16.48
CA THR A 171 -1.12 -7.61 -17.10
C THR A 171 0.40 -7.87 -17.02
N ARG A 172 1.22 -6.85 -17.32
CA ARG A 172 2.68 -6.95 -17.20
C ARG A 172 3.12 -7.18 -15.75
N LEU A 173 2.52 -6.47 -14.81
CA LEU A 173 2.76 -6.64 -13.39
C LEU A 173 2.43 -8.07 -12.93
N MET A 174 1.28 -8.60 -13.33
CA MET A 174 0.88 -9.96 -12.98
C MET A 174 1.77 -11.03 -13.59
N GLY A 175 2.39 -10.76 -14.73
CA GLY A 175 3.40 -11.61 -15.38
C GLY A 175 4.77 -11.62 -14.69
N ARG A 176 5.04 -10.73 -13.72
CA ARG A 176 6.31 -10.73 -12.99
C ARG A 176 6.43 -11.97 -12.12
N PRO A 177 7.59 -12.66 -12.14
CA PRO A 177 7.80 -13.82 -11.28
C PRO A 177 7.78 -13.38 -9.80
N LEU A 178 7.23 -14.23 -8.94
CA LEU A 178 7.47 -14.16 -7.52
C LEU A 178 8.82 -14.85 -7.26
N VAL A 179 9.77 -14.10 -6.75
CA VAL A 179 11.09 -14.60 -6.37
C VAL A 179 11.23 -14.44 -4.86
N PRO A 180 10.68 -15.36 -4.07
CA PRO A 180 10.88 -15.34 -2.62
C PRO A 180 12.34 -15.69 -2.33
N ASP A 181 12.94 -14.99 -1.36
CA ASP A 181 14.14 -15.45 -0.69
C ASP A 181 13.78 -16.09 0.67
N GLU A 182 14.75 -16.72 1.34
CA GLU A 182 14.50 -17.39 2.63
C GLU A 182 14.02 -16.42 3.74
N ALA A 183 14.46 -15.17 3.70
CA ALA A 183 14.03 -14.13 4.64
C ALA A 183 12.56 -13.73 4.37
N ASP A 184 12.17 -13.66 3.10
CA ASP A 184 10.80 -13.40 2.70
C ASP A 184 9.83 -14.49 3.16
N GLU A 185 10.21 -15.76 3.13
CA GLU A 185 9.39 -16.90 3.60
C GLU A 185 9.14 -16.84 5.11
N ALA A 186 10.18 -16.53 5.89
CA ALA A 186 10.07 -16.40 7.35
C ALA A 186 9.18 -15.20 7.74
N ASP A 187 9.33 -14.09 7.08
CA ASP A 187 8.52 -12.87 7.28
C ASP A 187 7.06 -13.10 6.87
N GLU A 188 6.82 -13.81 5.78
CA GLU A 188 5.48 -14.16 5.34
C GLU A 188 4.79 -15.11 6.34
N ALA A 189 5.48 -16.13 6.83
CA ALA A 189 4.96 -17.05 7.83
C ALA A 189 4.59 -16.31 9.14
N ALA A 190 5.43 -15.37 9.58
CA ALA A 190 5.15 -14.53 10.75
C ALA A 190 3.95 -13.61 10.53
N LEU A 191 3.83 -12.97 9.36
CA LEU A 191 2.71 -12.12 8.99
C LEU A 191 1.40 -12.90 8.96
N LEU A 192 1.37 -14.07 8.32
CA LEU A 192 0.19 -14.92 8.25
C LEU A 192 -0.19 -15.48 9.63
N GLY A 193 0.80 -15.79 10.49
CA GLY A 193 0.59 -16.16 11.87
C GLY A 193 -0.10 -15.05 12.67
N LEU A 194 0.37 -13.81 12.51
CA LEU A 194 -0.23 -12.63 13.14
C LEU A 194 -1.66 -12.41 12.63
N ALA A 195 -1.89 -12.52 11.32
CA ALA A 195 -3.21 -12.36 10.73
C ALA A 195 -4.20 -13.38 11.31
N ARG A 196 -3.82 -14.66 11.41
CA ARG A 196 -4.66 -15.71 12.01
C ARG A 196 -4.94 -15.44 13.49
N ALA A 197 -3.94 -15.01 14.24
CA ALA A 197 -4.11 -14.64 15.66
C ALA A 197 -5.07 -13.45 15.81
N ALA A 198 -4.97 -12.44 14.93
CA ALA A 198 -5.89 -11.32 14.90
C ALA A 198 -7.33 -11.74 14.57
N ALA A 199 -7.52 -12.65 13.62
CA ALA A 199 -8.84 -13.21 13.30
C ALA A 199 -9.46 -14.00 14.48
N ALA A 200 -8.63 -14.70 15.23
CA ALA A 200 -9.06 -15.48 16.41
C ALA A 200 -9.29 -14.62 17.66
N ALA A 201 -8.86 -13.35 17.67
CA ALA A 201 -9.02 -12.48 18.84
C ALA A 201 -10.49 -12.21 19.16
N PRO A 202 -10.85 -12.05 20.45
CA PRO A 202 -12.20 -11.65 20.84
C PRO A 202 -12.53 -10.25 20.26
N PRO A 203 -13.82 -9.90 20.05
CA PRO A 203 -14.22 -8.65 19.41
C PRO A 203 -13.54 -7.40 19.98
N ALA A 204 -13.37 -7.31 21.29
CA ALA A 204 -12.73 -6.17 21.97
C ALA A 204 -11.23 -6.03 21.67
N GLY A 205 -10.59 -7.07 21.16
CA GLY A 205 -9.15 -7.09 20.82
C GLY A 205 -8.86 -7.18 19.32
N ARG A 206 -9.90 -7.16 18.49
CA ARG A 206 -9.71 -7.24 17.04
C ARG A 206 -9.15 -5.93 16.46
N PRO A 207 -8.22 -6.01 15.51
CA PRO A 207 -7.81 -4.84 14.73
C PRO A 207 -9.00 -4.14 14.08
N ALA A 208 -8.90 -2.83 13.90
CA ALA A 208 -9.98 -2.01 13.32
C ALA A 208 -10.46 -2.55 11.95
N LEU A 209 -9.54 -3.10 11.15
CA LEU A 209 -9.87 -3.72 9.85
C LEU A 209 -10.86 -4.88 9.94
N LEU A 210 -10.98 -5.54 11.09
CA LEU A 210 -11.92 -6.65 11.34
C LEU A 210 -13.19 -6.20 12.05
N GLN A 211 -13.31 -4.91 12.36
CA GLN A 211 -14.50 -4.30 12.95
C GLN A 211 -15.38 -3.78 11.81
N ALA A 212 -16.67 -4.06 11.90
CA ALA A 212 -17.62 -3.70 10.85
C ALA A 212 -17.90 -2.19 10.77
N ASP A 213 -17.50 -1.45 11.79
CA ASP A 213 -17.71 -0.03 11.96
C ASP A 213 -16.55 0.60 12.74
N GLY A 214 -16.38 1.88 12.63
CA GLY A 214 -15.35 2.62 13.35
C GLY A 214 -14.63 3.65 12.48
N VAL A 215 -13.71 4.34 13.11
CA VAL A 215 -12.90 5.38 12.49
C VAL A 215 -11.54 4.81 12.15
N ARG A 216 -11.08 4.99 10.90
CA ARG A 216 -9.68 4.77 10.57
C ARG A 216 -8.85 5.84 11.23
N GLU A 217 -7.90 5.44 12.05
CA GLU A 217 -6.99 6.37 12.69
C GLU A 217 -6.15 7.13 11.68
N ARG A 218 -5.63 8.26 12.10
CA ARG A 218 -4.62 8.99 11.32
C ARG A 218 -3.29 8.28 11.42
N LEU A 219 -2.56 8.21 10.33
CA LEU A 219 -1.19 7.73 10.36
C LEU A 219 -0.31 8.83 10.97
N TRP A 220 -0.08 8.73 12.26
CA TRP A 220 0.89 9.53 12.98
C TRP A 220 2.00 8.62 13.48
N ILE A 221 3.08 8.56 12.74
CA ILE A 221 4.31 7.95 13.25
C ILE A 221 5.12 9.09 13.84
N GLY A 222 4.98 9.29 15.16
CA GLY A 222 5.82 10.23 15.88
C GLY A 222 7.27 9.95 15.53
N SER A 223 7.94 10.89 14.86
CA SER A 223 9.36 10.74 14.53
C SER A 223 10.14 10.63 15.84
N PRO A 224 10.84 9.54 16.13
CA PRO A 224 11.76 9.48 17.27
C PRO A 224 13.04 10.28 17.00
N VAL A 225 13.18 10.86 15.81
CA VAL A 225 14.27 11.77 15.51
C VAL A 225 13.94 13.11 16.14
N PRO A 226 14.73 13.61 17.11
CA PRO A 226 14.60 14.98 17.58
C PRO A 226 14.57 15.89 16.36
N HIS A 227 13.63 16.81 16.30
CA HIS A 227 13.50 17.76 15.21
C HIS A 227 14.84 18.46 14.99
N GLY A 228 15.64 17.98 14.03
CA GLY A 228 16.65 18.79 13.43
C GLY A 228 15.96 20.01 12.81
N PRO A 229 16.62 21.16 12.72
CA PRO A 229 16.06 22.37 12.15
C PRO A 229 15.39 22.03 10.81
N PRO A 230 14.25 22.64 10.49
CA PRO A 230 13.53 22.33 9.26
C PRO A 230 14.50 22.55 8.10
N HIS A 231 14.86 21.45 7.42
CA HIS A 231 15.57 21.54 6.16
C HIS A 231 14.64 22.33 5.23
N ARG A 232 15.02 23.57 4.95
CA ARG A 232 14.44 24.32 3.84
C ARG A 232 14.79 23.53 2.60
N ASP A 233 13.78 22.93 1.99
CA ASP A 233 13.92 22.35 0.65
C ASP A 233 14.36 23.51 -0.28
N PRO A 234 15.36 23.32 -1.15
CA PRO A 234 15.78 24.29 -2.13
C PRO A 234 14.72 24.51 -3.19
#